data_dbc9335358dfeaa692440375aad755c7
#
_entry.id   dbc9335358dfeaa692440375aad755c7
#
_cell.length_a   1.000
_cell.length_b   1.000
_cell.length_c   1.000
_cell.angle_alpha   90.00
_cell.angle_beta   90.00
_cell.angle_gamma   90.00
#
_symmetry.space_group_name_H-M   'P 1'
#
loop_
_entity.id
_entity.type
_entity.pdbx_description
1 polymer ?
#
loop_
_entity_poly.entity_id
_entity_poly.type
_entity_poly.pdbx_seq_one_letter_code
_entity_poly.pdbx_strand_id
1 'polypeptide(L)'
;MSKKYKVILISGGFDPVHKGHIQCIQNARELADEVWIGLNNDSWLRRKKGKSFMKERERAFIMDNIKGVDWVYVMNPKIHNDESACDFIDASRHKWMRERGGEWKEGIMAF
;
A
#
# COMPACT_ATOMS: atom_id res chain seq x y z
N MET A 1 3.28 1.97 -24.79
CA MET A 1 3.68 0.60 -24.48
C MET A 1 2.99 0.10 -23.24
N SER A 2 2.59 -1.15 -23.25
CA SER A 2 1.98 -1.74 -22.05
C SER A 2 3.05 -1.96 -21.00
N LYS A 3 2.71 -1.72 -19.75
CA LYS A 3 3.60 -1.91 -18.63
C LYS A 3 3.61 -3.38 -18.20
N LYS A 4 4.67 -3.79 -17.50
CA LYS A 4 4.86 -5.17 -17.10
C LYS A 4 3.74 -5.68 -16.18
N TYR A 5 3.24 -4.82 -15.29
CA TYR A 5 2.22 -5.17 -14.33
C TYR A 5 1.02 -4.24 -14.46
N LYS A 6 -0.15 -4.71 -14.06
CA LYS A 6 -1.34 -3.86 -14.00
C LYS A 6 -1.37 -3.07 -12.71
N VAL A 7 -0.99 -3.71 -11.61
CA VAL A 7 -0.96 -3.09 -10.29
C VAL A 7 0.27 -3.56 -9.54
N ILE A 8 0.93 -2.64 -8.84
CA ILE A 8 1.97 -2.99 -7.87
C ILE A 8 1.45 -2.58 -6.49
N LEU A 9 1.51 -3.51 -5.55
CA LEU A 9 1.12 -3.30 -4.16
C LEU A 9 2.37 -3.05 -3.33
N ILE A 10 2.39 -1.93 -2.62
CA ILE A 10 3.51 -1.58 -1.74
C ILE A 10 2.95 -1.39 -0.34
N SER A 11 3.49 -2.11 0.64
CA SER A 11 3.06 -1.98 2.03
C SER A 11 4.19 -1.45 2.89
N GLY A 12 3.84 -0.74 3.96
CA GLY A 12 4.83 -0.23 4.90
C GLY A 12 4.22 0.73 5.90
N GLY A 13 5.09 1.23 6.78
CA GLY A 13 4.68 2.20 7.79
C GLY A 13 4.63 3.63 7.25
N PHE A 14 5.60 3.99 6.42
CA PHE A 14 5.75 5.35 5.91
C PHE A 14 5.70 6.39 7.04
N ASP A 15 6.50 6.16 8.07
CA ASP A 15 6.46 6.93 9.29
C ASP A 15 7.87 7.34 9.73
N PRO A 16 8.39 8.45 9.19
CA PRO A 16 7.76 9.29 8.17
C PRO A 16 8.02 8.79 6.74
N VAL A 17 7.27 9.33 5.80
CA VAL A 17 7.56 9.14 4.39
C VAL A 17 8.83 9.94 4.04
N HIS A 18 9.66 9.40 3.19
CA HIS A 18 10.90 10.08 2.77
C HIS A 18 11.18 9.83 1.28
N LYS A 19 12.27 10.43 0.81
CA LYS A 19 12.65 10.37 -0.61
C LYS A 19 12.72 8.95 -1.15
N GLY A 20 13.24 8.02 -0.36
CA GLY A 20 13.34 6.62 -0.78
C GLY A 20 11.99 5.99 -1.08
N HIS A 21 10.97 6.33 -0.29
CA HIS A 21 9.61 5.85 -0.51
C HIS A 21 9.04 6.41 -1.82
N ILE A 22 9.24 7.71 -2.05
CA ILE A 22 8.76 8.37 -3.27
C ILE A 22 9.44 7.78 -4.49
N GLN A 23 10.73 7.52 -4.41
CA GLN A 23 11.50 6.92 -5.49
C GLN A 23 11.01 5.51 -5.81
N CYS A 24 10.71 4.73 -4.78
CA CYS A 24 10.14 3.39 -4.94
C CYS A 24 8.78 3.45 -5.65
N ILE A 25 7.93 4.39 -5.27
CA ILE A 25 6.62 4.57 -5.89
C ILE A 25 6.77 4.95 -7.36
N GLN A 26 7.69 5.86 -7.67
CA GLN A 26 7.92 6.28 -9.04
C GLN A 26 8.47 5.15 -9.91
N ASN A 27 9.38 4.34 -9.36
CA ASN A 27 9.89 3.17 -10.05
C ASN A 27 8.77 2.16 -10.31
N ALA A 28 7.90 1.94 -9.33
CA ALA A 28 6.76 1.05 -9.49
C ALA A 28 5.82 1.57 -10.57
N ARG A 29 5.64 2.87 -10.64
CA ARG A 29 4.77 3.50 -11.63
C ARG A 29 5.27 3.31 -13.07
N GLU A 30 6.57 3.16 -13.24
CA GLU A 30 7.16 2.85 -14.54
C GLU A 30 6.85 1.41 -14.95
N LEU A 31 6.66 0.51 -13.99
CA LEU A 31 6.45 -0.91 -14.24
C LEU A 31 4.97 -1.30 -14.23
N ALA A 32 4.09 -0.47 -13.70
CA ALA A 32 2.69 -0.80 -13.53
C ALA A 32 1.78 0.36 -13.90
N ASP A 33 0.57 0.02 -14.30
CA ASP A 33 -0.46 1.01 -14.59
C ASP A 33 -0.95 1.72 -13.33
N GLU A 34 -0.99 1.02 -12.20
CA GLU A 34 -1.44 1.56 -10.93
C GLU A 34 -0.52 1.14 -9.80
N VAL A 35 -0.43 1.98 -8.78
CA VAL A 35 0.31 1.69 -7.55
C VAL A 35 -0.66 1.87 -6.38
N TRP A 36 -0.83 0.82 -5.61
CA TRP A 36 -1.69 0.81 -4.44
C TRP A 36 -0.83 0.66 -3.19
N ILE A 37 -1.15 1.46 -2.17
CA ILE A 37 -0.35 1.55 -0.94
C ILE A 37 -1.14 0.98 0.24
N GLY A 38 -0.51 0.10 1.01
CA GLY A 38 -1.06 -0.39 2.26
C GLY A 38 -0.27 0.18 3.42
N LEU A 39 -0.94 0.91 4.31
CA LEU A 39 -0.30 1.52 5.47
C LEU A 39 -0.50 0.68 6.71
N ASN A 40 0.58 0.46 7.45
CA ASN A 40 0.48 -0.11 8.78
C ASN A 40 -0.21 0.92 9.68
N ASN A 41 -1.14 0.44 10.50
CA ASN A 41 -1.87 1.31 11.42
C ASN A 41 -1.00 1.71 12.61
N ASP A 42 -1.49 2.67 13.42
CA ASP A 42 -0.76 3.17 14.57
C ASP A 42 -0.48 2.10 15.62
N SER A 43 -1.43 1.21 15.87
CA SER A 43 -1.25 0.10 16.81
C SER A 43 -0.08 -0.79 16.40
N TRP A 44 0.01 -1.14 15.13
CA TRP A 44 1.08 -1.97 14.61
C TRP A 44 2.43 -1.28 14.78
N LEU A 45 2.51 0.02 14.46
CA LEU A 45 3.74 0.78 14.60
C LEU A 45 4.19 0.89 16.05
N ARG A 46 3.25 1.09 16.97
CA ARG A 46 3.58 1.14 18.40
C ARG A 46 4.14 -0.18 18.88
N ARG A 47 3.60 -1.30 18.42
CA ARG A 47 4.14 -2.62 18.79
C ARG A 47 5.53 -2.86 18.23
N LYS A 48 5.79 -2.43 17.00
CA LYS A 48 7.08 -2.68 16.34
C LYS A 48 8.16 -1.68 16.72
N LYS A 49 7.82 -0.41 16.89
CA LYS A 49 8.79 0.66 17.12
C LYS A 49 8.66 1.35 18.47
N GLY A 50 7.61 1.04 19.22
CA GLY A 50 7.31 1.70 20.49
C GLY A 50 6.46 2.94 20.35
N LYS A 51 6.39 3.54 19.17
CA LYS A 51 5.56 4.72 18.92
C LYS A 51 5.35 4.93 17.43
N SER A 52 4.32 5.69 17.07
CA SER A 52 4.17 6.18 15.72
C SER A 52 4.64 7.64 15.69
N PHE A 53 5.41 8.00 14.68
CA PHE A 53 5.90 9.37 14.50
C PHE A 53 4.78 10.29 14.01
N MET A 54 4.01 9.82 13.03
CA MET A 54 2.82 10.50 12.54
C MET A 54 1.63 9.56 12.63
N LYS A 55 0.46 10.11 12.94
CA LYS A 55 -0.77 9.32 13.03
C LYS A 55 -1.17 8.77 11.68
N GLU A 56 -1.85 7.63 11.68
CA GLU A 56 -2.23 6.95 10.45
C GLU A 56 -3.06 7.82 9.51
N ARG A 57 -3.93 8.67 10.03
CA ARG A 57 -4.73 9.60 9.21
C ARG A 57 -3.85 10.58 8.45
N GLU A 58 -2.82 11.10 9.10
CA GLU A 58 -1.88 12.03 8.50
C GLU A 58 -1.02 11.32 7.46
N ARG A 59 -0.54 10.14 7.80
CA ARG A 59 0.25 9.35 6.84
C ARG A 59 -0.57 8.98 5.61
N ALA A 60 -1.83 8.58 5.81
CA ALA A 60 -2.72 8.26 4.70
C ALA A 60 -2.97 9.47 3.82
N PHE A 61 -3.18 10.64 4.42
CA PHE A 61 -3.38 11.87 3.66
C PHE A 61 -2.16 12.20 2.79
N ILE A 62 -0.98 12.10 3.36
CA ILE A 62 0.27 12.37 2.63
C ILE A 62 0.43 11.38 1.47
N MET A 63 0.26 10.10 1.74
CA MET A 63 0.41 9.07 0.70
C MET A 63 -0.60 9.23 -0.43
N ASP A 64 -1.83 9.60 -0.07
CA ASP A 64 -2.89 9.78 -1.05
C ASP A 64 -2.62 10.95 -2.01
N ASN A 65 -1.77 11.87 -1.60
CA ASN A 65 -1.42 13.05 -2.38
C ASN A 65 -0.07 12.94 -3.08
N ILE A 66 0.60 11.82 -2.98
CA ILE A 66 1.85 11.60 -3.71
C ILE A 66 1.52 11.22 -5.15
N LYS A 67 2.18 11.92 -6.08
CA LYS A 67 2.01 11.63 -7.50
C LYS A 67 2.38 10.18 -7.80
N GLY A 68 1.48 9.50 -8.46
CA GLY A 68 1.70 8.10 -8.84
C GLY A 68 1.01 7.09 -7.94
N VAL A 69 0.43 7.54 -6.83
CA VAL A 69 -0.34 6.67 -5.93
C VAL A 69 -1.80 6.71 -6.36
N ASP A 70 -2.38 5.54 -6.61
CA ASP A 70 -3.76 5.42 -7.08
C ASP A 70 -4.74 5.02 -5.99
N TRP A 71 -4.26 4.41 -4.92
CA TRP A 71 -5.12 4.00 -3.81
C TRP A 71 -4.30 3.81 -2.54
N VAL A 72 -4.85 4.23 -1.41
CA VAL A 72 -4.25 4.06 -0.09
C VAL A 72 -5.23 3.31 0.80
N TYR A 73 -4.75 2.26 1.45
CA TYR A 73 -5.54 1.46 2.37
C TYR A 73 -4.81 1.41 3.72
N VAL A 74 -5.50 1.79 4.79
CA VAL A 74 -4.95 1.65 6.14
C VAL A 74 -5.35 0.28 6.67
N MET A 75 -4.37 -0.51 7.06
CA MET A 75 -4.61 -1.87 7.49
C MET A 75 -5.44 -1.92 8.77
N ASN A 76 -6.24 -2.97 8.90
CA ASN A 76 -7.21 -3.11 9.98
C ASN A 76 -6.51 -3.12 11.35
N PRO A 77 -6.90 -2.22 12.28
CA PRO A 77 -6.29 -2.17 13.61
C PRO A 77 -6.51 -3.41 14.46
N LYS A 78 -7.45 -4.26 14.08
CA LYS A 78 -7.70 -5.53 14.77
C LYS A 78 -6.71 -6.63 14.38
N ILE A 79 -5.90 -6.40 13.34
CA ILE A 79 -4.86 -7.34 12.94
C ILE A 79 -3.64 -7.04 13.80
N HIS A 80 -3.24 -7.97 14.65
CA HIS A 80 -2.24 -7.75 15.68
C HIS A 80 -0.91 -8.47 15.46
N ASN A 81 -0.70 -9.09 14.32
CA ASN A 81 0.52 -9.84 14.05
C ASN A 81 1.09 -9.45 12.68
N ASP A 82 2.01 -10.27 12.18
CA ASP A 82 2.63 -10.01 10.89
C ASP A 82 1.68 -10.26 9.70
N GLU A 83 0.41 -10.54 9.97
CA GLU A 83 -0.60 -10.75 8.94
C GLU A 83 -1.17 -9.46 8.35
N SER A 84 -0.69 -8.30 8.81
CA SER A 84 -1.18 -7.01 8.30
C SER A 84 -1.01 -6.91 6.77
N ALA A 85 0.08 -7.45 6.23
CA ALA A 85 0.28 -7.47 4.79
C ALA A 85 -0.78 -8.33 4.08
N CYS A 86 -1.21 -9.41 4.72
CA CYS A 86 -2.28 -10.27 4.19
C CYS A 86 -3.61 -9.54 4.16
N ASP A 87 -3.88 -8.70 5.16
CA ASP A 87 -5.08 -7.85 5.19
C ASP A 87 -5.10 -6.93 3.97
N PHE A 88 -3.97 -6.29 3.66
CA PHE A 88 -3.86 -5.42 2.51
C PHE A 88 -4.05 -6.19 1.20
N ILE A 89 -3.44 -7.35 1.10
CA ILE A 89 -3.57 -8.20 -0.10
C ILE A 89 -5.03 -8.62 -0.31
N ASP A 90 -5.70 -9.03 0.77
CA ASP A 90 -7.13 -9.41 0.68
C ASP A 90 -8.01 -8.22 0.28
N ALA A 91 -7.78 -7.07 0.88
CA ALA A 91 -8.54 -5.86 0.55
C ALA A 91 -8.31 -5.48 -0.92
N SER A 92 -7.07 -5.59 -1.37
CA SER A 92 -6.70 -5.29 -2.76
C SER A 92 -7.36 -6.25 -3.73
N ARG A 93 -7.39 -7.54 -3.39
CA ARG A 93 -8.03 -8.55 -4.21
C ARG A 93 -9.52 -8.27 -4.37
N HIS A 94 -10.21 -7.94 -3.26
CA HIS A 94 -11.63 -7.61 -3.29
C HIS A 94 -11.89 -6.37 -4.14
N LYS A 95 -11.04 -5.34 -4.00
CA LYS A 95 -11.16 -4.13 -4.81
C LYS A 95 -11.00 -4.44 -6.29
N TRP A 96 -10.00 -5.22 -6.64
CA TRP A 96 -9.74 -5.61 -8.03
C TRP A 96 -10.93 -6.34 -8.65
N MET A 97 -11.43 -7.36 -7.95
CA MET A 97 -12.54 -8.16 -8.44
C MET A 97 -13.82 -7.34 -8.57
N ARG A 98 -14.06 -6.43 -7.62
CA ARG A 98 -15.23 -5.57 -7.63
C ARG A 98 -15.22 -4.61 -8.81
N GLU A 99 -14.06 -4.07 -9.13
CA GLU A 99 -13.92 -3.08 -10.19
C GLU A 99 -13.77 -3.70 -11.59
N ARG A 100 -13.13 -4.85 -11.69
CA ARG A 100 -12.77 -5.44 -12.98
C ARG A 100 -13.44 -6.77 -13.27
N GLY A 101 -13.99 -7.42 -12.26
CA GLY A 101 -14.73 -8.67 -12.41
C GLY A 101 -13.90 -9.87 -12.85
N GLY A 102 -12.59 -9.75 -12.85
CA GLY A 102 -11.70 -10.81 -13.29
C GLY A 102 -10.91 -11.41 -12.14
N GLU A 103 -10.14 -12.45 -12.46
CA GLU A 103 -9.31 -13.10 -11.47
C GLU A 103 -8.04 -12.30 -11.20
N TRP A 104 -7.62 -12.38 -9.95
CA TRP A 104 -6.42 -11.77 -9.41
C TRP A 104 -5.24 -12.71 -9.63
N LYS A 105 -4.75 -12.82 -10.86
CA LYS A 105 -3.67 -13.75 -11.18
C LYS A 105 -2.46 -13.10 -11.82
N GLU A 106 -2.67 -12.43 -12.93
CA GLU A 106 -1.57 -11.91 -13.72
C GLU A 106 -1.51 -10.39 -13.63
N GLY A 107 -0.30 -9.88 -13.74
CA GLY A 107 -0.09 -8.44 -13.74
C GLY A 107 -0.15 -7.80 -12.38
N ILE A 108 -0.11 -8.58 -11.30
CA ILE A 108 -0.09 -8.07 -9.92
C ILE A 108 1.26 -8.41 -9.30
N MET A 109 1.86 -7.42 -8.68
CA MET A 109 3.11 -7.59 -7.94
C MET A 109 2.97 -6.93 -6.57
N ALA A 110 3.46 -7.59 -5.52
CA ALA A 110 3.43 -7.06 -4.16
C ALA A 110 4.85 -6.91 -3.60
N PHE A 111 5.06 -5.83 -2.86
CA PHE A 111 6.30 -5.58 -2.14
C PHE A 111 6.03 -5.31 -0.69
#